data_4f61ddcfe95cc0aff9bd8c801baa5bc6
#
_entry.id   4f61ddcfe95cc0aff9bd8c801baa5bc6
#
_cell.length_a   1.000
_cell.length_b   1.000
_cell.length_c   1.000
_cell.angle_alpha   90.00
_cell.angle_beta   90.00
_cell.angle_gamma   90.00
#
_symmetry.space_group_name_H-M   'P 1'
#
loop_
_entity.id
_entity.type
_entity.pdbx_description
1 polymer ?
#
loop_
_entity_poly.entity_id
_entity_poly.type
_entity_poly.pdbx_seq_one_letter_code
_entity_poly.pdbx_strand_id
1 'polypeptide(L)'
;GKEVYGELSQSAEVTPMCHQLKAQNVITMNKGETSQIVWECRNKVPAVTFECDDSNVAIVTKGGQVTAVSDGTAEIKLTADDGQTFTVKIVVGRDMSRYPTTARIMLCGDIMCSLEHQRKAALRSLDFTDAFGTLKDTVSSADFSVAVLETTCFDGAPFEYEKIRTDSGSPNCNSPSTFIDAVKNCGFNALVTANNHNCDTGLEGLSATVQRIRNSGMANIGTLDDETHIADINGIKVGFVAVNSISNGLEKNIPPEIIGKYEPEHFRQLVETLKNEGAEYIIAYQHWGVMNSVTVRNSQIKAAEYMAQCGVDLIIGSHPHVMQRVGKIHTSAGREVMCFYSLGNLLSSMKELRENRESVIVNLILTRIESGIKSDISCIPTLCKDTSDGYTVSVLDGLLTQAEQISEDRIRDILGNEGVIRKYPKFLLQGSAVLRNI
;
A
#
# COMPACT_ATOMS: atom_id res chain seq x y z
N GLY A 1 21.91 -13.38 -64.05
CA GLY A 1 22.22 -13.67 -62.66
C GLY A 1 20.93 -13.74 -61.89
N LYS A 2 20.57 -14.94 -61.42
CA LYS A 2 19.45 -15.10 -60.44
C LYS A 2 20.08 -15.02 -59.07
N GLU A 3 19.68 -14.03 -58.28
CA GLU A 3 19.97 -13.99 -56.86
C GLU A 3 19.05 -14.96 -56.14
N VAL A 4 19.63 -15.91 -55.46
CA VAL A 4 18.94 -16.81 -54.55
C VAL A 4 18.90 -16.14 -53.16
N TYR A 5 17.71 -15.67 -52.75
CA TYR A 5 17.48 -15.24 -51.38
C TYR A 5 17.37 -16.48 -50.52
N GLY A 6 18.37 -16.66 -49.64
CA GLY A 6 18.32 -17.66 -48.59
C GLY A 6 17.20 -17.37 -47.59
N GLU A 7 16.44 -18.41 -47.23
CA GLU A 7 15.45 -18.36 -46.16
C GLU A 7 16.11 -17.92 -44.87
N LEU A 8 15.56 -16.84 -44.29
CA LEU A 8 15.88 -16.44 -42.90
C LEU A 8 15.37 -17.55 -42.00
N SER A 9 16.32 -18.22 -41.34
CA SER A 9 16.04 -19.14 -40.25
C SER A 9 15.16 -18.44 -39.22
N GLN A 10 13.99 -19.01 -38.89
CA GLN A 10 13.19 -18.62 -37.76
C GLN A 10 14.08 -18.62 -36.51
N SER A 11 14.29 -17.45 -35.93
CA SER A 11 14.88 -17.34 -34.62
C SER A 11 13.96 -18.09 -33.64
N ALA A 12 14.47 -19.14 -33.04
CA ALA A 12 13.77 -19.80 -31.93
C ALA A 12 13.46 -18.73 -30.88
N GLU A 13 12.18 -18.50 -30.60
CA GLU A 13 11.77 -17.68 -29.48
C GLU A 13 12.37 -18.31 -28.22
N VAL A 14 13.41 -17.67 -27.68
CA VAL A 14 13.96 -18.04 -26.37
C VAL A 14 12.92 -17.66 -25.34
N THR A 15 12.12 -18.63 -24.93
CA THR A 15 11.17 -18.44 -23.81
C THR A 15 11.99 -18.06 -22.57
N PRO A 16 11.82 -16.88 -21.99
CA PRO A 16 12.58 -16.51 -20.80
C PRO A 16 12.26 -17.50 -19.67
N MET A 17 13.28 -18.14 -19.13
CA MET A 17 13.13 -19.06 -18.00
C MET A 17 12.95 -18.28 -16.71
N CYS A 18 12.17 -18.81 -15.79
CA CYS A 18 12.11 -18.32 -14.42
C CYS A 18 13.49 -18.45 -13.79
N HIS A 19 13.99 -17.40 -13.18
CA HIS A 19 15.22 -17.48 -12.38
C HIS A 19 14.86 -17.21 -10.91
N GLN A 20 15.14 -18.20 -10.06
CA GLN A 20 14.94 -18.15 -8.62
C GLN A 20 13.45 -18.01 -8.21
N LEU A 21 12.67 -19.07 -8.38
CA LEU A 21 11.39 -19.22 -7.73
C LEU A 21 11.58 -19.14 -6.20
N LYS A 22 10.88 -18.24 -5.54
CA LYS A 22 10.87 -18.09 -4.08
C LYS A 22 9.43 -17.88 -3.60
N ALA A 23 9.15 -18.33 -2.38
CA ALA A 23 7.90 -18.08 -1.68
C ALA A 23 8.18 -17.88 -0.19
N GLN A 24 7.14 -17.70 0.62
CA GLN A 24 7.26 -17.77 2.08
C GLN A 24 7.76 -19.15 2.49
N ASN A 25 8.70 -19.21 3.43
CA ASN A 25 9.22 -20.48 3.91
C ASN A 25 8.20 -21.26 4.77
N VAL A 26 7.38 -20.52 5.54
CA VAL A 26 6.40 -21.08 6.48
C VAL A 26 5.15 -20.20 6.48
N ILE A 27 3.99 -20.84 6.51
CA ILE A 27 2.68 -20.21 6.78
C ILE A 27 2.10 -20.88 8.01
N THR A 28 1.76 -20.10 9.03
CA THR A 28 1.12 -20.57 10.25
C THR A 28 -0.36 -20.18 10.21
N MET A 29 -1.24 -21.09 10.57
CA MET A 29 -2.70 -20.93 10.45
C MET A 29 -3.41 -21.57 11.63
N ASN A 30 -4.56 -21.02 12.02
CA ASN A 30 -5.51 -21.73 12.86
C ASN A 30 -6.41 -22.62 12.01
N LYS A 31 -6.95 -23.68 12.60
CA LYS A 31 -7.90 -24.54 11.91
C LYS A 31 -9.07 -23.73 11.35
N GLY A 32 -9.38 -23.94 10.09
CA GLY A 32 -10.44 -23.26 9.35
C GLY A 32 -10.01 -21.92 8.68
N GLU A 33 -8.81 -21.42 8.96
CA GLU A 33 -8.29 -20.24 8.30
C GLU A 33 -7.88 -20.52 6.85
N THR A 34 -7.90 -19.46 6.03
CA THR A 34 -7.37 -19.48 4.68
C THR A 34 -6.23 -18.46 4.54
N SER A 35 -5.19 -18.84 3.82
CA SER A 35 -4.04 -17.97 3.51
C SER A 35 -3.63 -18.12 2.05
N GLN A 36 -3.00 -17.11 1.49
CA GLN A 36 -2.50 -17.13 0.13
C GLN A 36 -0.99 -17.36 0.12
N ILE A 37 -0.49 -18.36 -0.62
CA ILE A 37 0.93 -18.49 -0.89
C ILE A 37 1.34 -17.36 -1.82
N VAL A 38 2.26 -16.51 -1.34
CA VAL A 38 2.89 -15.45 -2.13
C VAL A 38 4.24 -15.97 -2.61
N TRP A 39 4.48 -15.91 -3.91
CA TRP A 39 5.72 -16.34 -4.53
C TRP A 39 6.22 -15.32 -5.55
N GLU A 40 7.49 -15.35 -5.84
CA GLU A 40 8.16 -14.43 -6.77
C GLU A 40 9.07 -15.19 -7.74
N CYS A 41 9.27 -14.61 -8.93
CA CYS A 41 10.25 -15.05 -9.91
C CYS A 41 10.84 -13.86 -10.64
N ARG A 42 12.16 -13.87 -10.91
CA ARG A 42 12.86 -12.67 -11.38
C ARG A 42 12.56 -12.25 -12.82
N ASN A 43 12.41 -13.15 -13.78
CA ASN A 43 12.44 -12.77 -15.21
C ASN A 43 11.14 -13.06 -15.98
N LYS A 44 10.24 -13.84 -15.45
CA LYS A 44 8.97 -14.23 -16.07
C LYS A 44 8.00 -14.61 -14.97
N VAL A 45 6.72 -14.40 -15.20
CA VAL A 45 5.68 -14.99 -14.38
C VAL A 45 5.42 -16.41 -14.91
N PRO A 46 6.00 -17.47 -14.31
CA PRO A 46 5.77 -18.82 -14.78
C PRO A 46 4.37 -19.29 -14.41
N ALA A 47 3.82 -20.26 -15.13
CA ALA A 47 2.74 -21.05 -14.61
C ALA A 47 3.28 -21.89 -13.44
N VAL A 48 2.65 -21.77 -12.27
CA VAL A 48 3.04 -22.51 -11.06
C VAL A 48 1.94 -23.47 -10.68
N THR A 49 2.31 -24.71 -10.41
CA THR A 49 1.43 -25.72 -9.82
C THR A 49 1.74 -25.89 -8.35
N PHE A 50 0.72 -26.27 -7.57
CA PHE A 50 0.79 -26.46 -6.13
C PHE A 50 0.36 -27.86 -5.77
N GLU A 51 1.16 -28.56 -4.98
CA GLU A 51 0.86 -29.90 -4.48
C GLU A 51 1.07 -29.92 -2.96
N CYS A 52 0.08 -30.38 -2.21
CA CYS A 52 0.17 -30.59 -0.77
C CYS A 52 0.43 -32.04 -0.44
N ASP A 53 1.38 -32.32 0.43
CA ASP A 53 1.76 -33.67 0.84
C ASP A 53 0.75 -34.31 1.83
N ASP A 54 0.03 -33.48 2.62
CA ASP A 54 -0.99 -33.96 3.56
C ASP A 54 -2.27 -33.11 3.51
N SER A 55 -3.24 -33.57 2.73
CA SER A 55 -4.54 -32.93 2.58
C SER A 55 -5.44 -33.00 3.82
N ASN A 56 -5.09 -33.82 4.82
CA ASN A 56 -5.81 -33.85 6.12
C ASN A 56 -5.39 -32.65 7.00
N VAL A 57 -4.20 -32.07 6.77
CA VAL A 57 -3.70 -30.92 7.50
C VAL A 57 -4.02 -29.62 6.77
N ALA A 58 -3.75 -29.57 5.46
CA ALA A 58 -4.03 -28.41 4.64
C ALA A 58 -4.40 -28.79 3.20
N ILE A 59 -5.27 -28.03 2.57
CA ILE A 59 -5.59 -28.14 1.15
C ILE A 59 -5.15 -26.87 0.43
N VAL A 60 -4.69 -27.01 -0.83
CA VAL A 60 -4.26 -25.89 -1.66
C VAL A 60 -5.03 -25.89 -2.99
N THR A 61 -5.49 -24.72 -3.41
CA THR A 61 -6.12 -24.55 -4.72
C THR A 61 -5.07 -24.39 -5.82
N LYS A 62 -5.49 -24.49 -7.09
CA LYS A 62 -4.65 -24.20 -8.25
C LYS A 62 -4.09 -22.76 -8.26
N GLY A 63 -4.73 -21.83 -7.55
CA GLY A 63 -4.28 -20.45 -7.38
C GLY A 63 -3.36 -20.23 -6.17
N GLY A 64 -3.01 -21.30 -5.43
CA GLY A 64 -2.13 -21.18 -4.26
C GLY A 64 -2.82 -20.72 -2.97
N GLN A 65 -4.15 -20.68 -2.93
CA GLN A 65 -4.88 -20.44 -1.69
C GLN A 65 -4.87 -21.72 -0.84
N VAL A 66 -4.42 -21.59 0.41
CA VAL A 66 -4.31 -22.66 1.39
C VAL A 66 -5.48 -22.56 2.37
N THR A 67 -6.11 -23.69 2.68
CA THR A 67 -7.10 -23.80 3.77
C THR A 67 -6.59 -24.77 4.81
N ALA A 68 -6.54 -24.35 6.07
CA ALA A 68 -6.17 -25.19 7.20
C ALA A 68 -7.33 -26.14 7.59
N VAL A 69 -7.09 -27.44 7.53
CA VAL A 69 -8.11 -28.49 7.77
C VAL A 69 -8.07 -29.02 9.19
N SER A 70 -6.88 -29.36 9.68
CA SER A 70 -6.68 -29.88 11.06
C SER A 70 -5.28 -29.56 11.56
N ASP A 71 -5.12 -29.63 12.89
CA ASP A 71 -3.82 -29.42 13.55
C ASP A 71 -2.76 -30.37 12.99
N GLY A 72 -1.58 -29.83 12.68
CA GLY A 72 -0.47 -30.58 12.11
C GLY A 72 0.46 -29.74 11.28
N THR A 73 1.34 -30.41 10.56
CA THR A 73 2.24 -29.79 9.57
C THR A 73 2.07 -30.46 8.22
N ALA A 74 2.00 -29.66 7.16
CA ALA A 74 2.03 -30.13 5.78
C ALA A 74 3.06 -29.31 4.98
N GLU A 75 3.51 -29.86 3.85
CA GLU A 75 4.37 -29.18 2.91
C GLU A 75 3.64 -28.96 1.58
N ILE A 76 3.66 -27.72 1.09
CA ILE A 76 3.13 -27.41 -0.23
C ILE A 76 4.31 -27.16 -1.17
N LYS A 77 4.44 -28.01 -2.16
CA LYS A 77 5.43 -27.90 -3.22
C LYS A 77 4.88 -27.03 -4.36
N LEU A 78 5.60 -25.99 -4.68
CA LEU A 78 5.39 -25.15 -5.86
C LEU A 78 6.31 -25.67 -6.97
N THR A 79 5.77 -25.83 -8.17
CA THR A 79 6.58 -26.22 -9.35
C THR A 79 6.28 -25.24 -10.49
N ALA A 80 7.28 -24.52 -10.95
CA ALA A 80 7.20 -23.65 -12.11
C ALA A 80 7.27 -24.41 -13.43
N ASP A 81 6.80 -23.81 -14.52
CA ASP A 81 6.76 -24.41 -15.87
C ASP A 81 8.16 -24.76 -16.44
N ASP A 82 9.24 -24.22 -15.86
CA ASP A 82 10.64 -24.53 -16.20
C ASP A 82 11.27 -25.60 -15.27
N GLY A 83 10.46 -26.21 -14.40
CA GLY A 83 10.89 -27.26 -13.48
C GLY A 83 11.51 -26.80 -12.17
N GLN A 84 11.64 -25.51 -11.92
CA GLN A 84 12.06 -25.03 -10.60
C GLN A 84 10.99 -25.35 -9.54
N THR A 85 11.44 -25.69 -8.35
CA THR A 85 10.56 -26.01 -7.23
C THR A 85 10.89 -25.20 -6.00
N PHE A 86 9.88 -24.92 -5.19
CA PHE A 86 9.99 -24.35 -3.86
C PHE A 86 9.01 -25.02 -2.93
N THR A 87 9.38 -25.22 -1.66
CA THR A 87 8.48 -25.82 -0.67
C THR A 87 8.10 -24.83 0.40
N VAL A 88 6.81 -24.70 0.64
CA VAL A 88 6.24 -23.89 1.72
C VAL A 88 5.73 -24.81 2.81
N LYS A 89 6.20 -24.64 4.03
CA LYS A 89 5.73 -25.39 5.18
C LYS A 89 4.46 -24.76 5.74
N ILE A 90 3.41 -25.53 5.88
CA ILE A 90 2.15 -25.14 6.52
C ILE A 90 2.10 -25.72 7.93
N VAL A 91 1.78 -24.89 8.90
CA VAL A 91 1.62 -25.30 10.29
C VAL A 91 0.24 -24.89 10.76
N VAL A 92 -0.55 -25.86 11.14
CA VAL A 92 -1.92 -25.66 11.62
C VAL A 92 -2.01 -26.06 13.09
N GLY A 93 -2.54 -25.14 13.93
CA GLY A 93 -2.70 -25.39 15.36
C GLY A 93 -1.37 -25.61 16.08
N ARG A 94 -1.33 -26.29 17.13
CA ARG A 94 -0.26 -26.52 18.13
C ARG A 94 1.16 -26.05 17.83
N ASP A 95 1.69 -25.27 18.77
CA ASP A 95 3.10 -24.86 18.87
C ASP A 95 3.55 -23.80 17.86
N MET A 96 2.68 -22.80 17.62
CA MET A 96 3.01 -21.58 16.87
C MET A 96 4.27 -20.88 17.43
N SER A 97 4.65 -21.15 18.69
CA SER A 97 5.85 -20.56 19.33
C SER A 97 7.17 -20.96 18.67
N ARG A 98 7.20 -22.03 17.85
CA ARG A 98 8.41 -22.48 17.13
C ARG A 98 8.60 -21.83 15.78
N TYR A 99 7.60 -21.07 15.29
CA TYR A 99 7.65 -20.45 13.98
C TYR A 99 7.73 -18.93 14.12
N PRO A 100 8.47 -18.25 13.27
CA PRO A 100 8.55 -16.81 13.34
C PRO A 100 7.17 -16.19 13.09
N THR A 101 6.69 -15.41 14.05
CA THR A 101 5.51 -14.56 13.88
C THR A 101 5.78 -13.54 12.79
N THR A 102 4.89 -13.43 11.83
CA THR A 102 5.02 -12.46 10.73
C THR A 102 3.79 -11.56 10.64
N ALA A 103 4.01 -10.30 10.30
CA ALA A 103 2.97 -9.33 9.98
C ALA A 103 3.26 -8.74 8.61
N ARG A 104 2.31 -8.85 7.69
CA ARG A 104 2.38 -8.24 6.36
C ARG A 104 1.56 -6.98 6.32
N ILE A 105 2.21 -5.86 6.01
CA ILE A 105 1.61 -4.53 6.03
C ILE A 105 1.76 -3.89 4.66
N MET A 106 0.68 -3.33 4.13
CA MET A 106 0.71 -2.53 2.92
C MET A 106 0.52 -1.05 3.24
N LEU A 107 1.48 -0.23 2.77
CA LEU A 107 1.49 1.20 3.00
C LEU A 107 1.36 1.89 1.63
N CYS A 108 0.31 2.69 1.49
CA CYS A 108 -0.08 3.33 0.25
C CYS A 108 0.00 4.85 0.35
N GLY A 109 0.14 5.51 -0.81
CA GLY A 109 0.11 6.96 -0.94
C GLY A 109 -1.29 7.56 -0.93
N ASP A 110 -1.44 8.70 -1.59
CA ASP A 110 -2.63 9.54 -1.53
C ASP A 110 -3.82 8.91 -2.25
N ILE A 111 -4.95 8.85 -1.58
CA ILE A 111 -6.28 8.53 -2.13
C ILE A 111 -7.07 9.83 -2.18
N MET A 112 -7.33 10.29 -3.40
CA MET A 112 -8.09 11.50 -3.68
C MET A 112 -9.34 11.14 -4.47
N CYS A 113 -10.51 11.43 -3.94
CA CYS A 113 -11.76 11.39 -4.69
C CYS A 113 -11.96 12.72 -5.43
N SER A 114 -11.09 12.99 -6.41
CA SER A 114 -10.99 14.29 -7.08
C SER A 114 -12.16 14.55 -8.04
N LEU A 115 -12.31 15.80 -8.48
CA LEU A 115 -13.40 16.36 -9.29
C LEU A 115 -13.92 15.45 -10.40
N GLU A 116 -13.05 14.96 -11.30
CA GLU A 116 -13.48 14.16 -12.44
C GLU A 116 -13.95 12.76 -12.02
N HIS A 117 -13.39 12.22 -10.93
CA HIS A 117 -13.85 10.97 -10.34
C HIS A 117 -15.27 11.14 -9.77
N GLN A 118 -15.50 12.22 -9.00
CA GLN A 118 -16.83 12.53 -8.46
C GLN A 118 -17.86 12.76 -9.55
N ARG A 119 -17.54 13.51 -10.62
CA ARG A 119 -18.42 13.74 -11.77
C ARG A 119 -18.88 12.45 -12.43
N LYS A 120 -17.95 11.52 -12.65
CA LYS A 120 -18.29 10.21 -13.22
C LYS A 120 -19.12 9.35 -12.27
N ALA A 121 -18.80 9.36 -10.97
CA ALA A 121 -19.55 8.65 -9.94
C ALA A 121 -20.96 9.22 -9.74
N ALA A 122 -21.15 10.54 -9.89
CA ALA A 122 -22.46 11.19 -9.80
C ALA A 122 -23.47 10.65 -10.83
N LEU A 123 -23.00 10.20 -12.00
CA LEU A 123 -23.82 9.53 -13.01
C LEU A 123 -24.30 8.13 -12.58
N ARG A 124 -23.75 7.58 -11.50
CA ARG A 124 -24.00 6.25 -10.96
C ARG A 124 -24.39 6.30 -9.48
N SER A 125 -25.12 7.32 -9.06
CA SER A 125 -25.56 7.52 -7.68
C SER A 125 -24.41 7.56 -6.66
N LEU A 126 -23.28 8.15 -7.03
CA LEU A 126 -22.05 8.26 -6.22
C LEU A 126 -21.48 6.88 -5.82
N ASP A 127 -21.56 5.92 -6.73
CA ASP A 127 -20.91 4.61 -6.57
C ASP A 127 -19.43 4.70 -6.98
N PHE A 128 -18.55 4.34 -6.04
CA PHE A 128 -17.09 4.30 -6.21
C PHE A 128 -16.52 2.88 -6.16
N THR A 129 -17.35 1.86 -6.28
CA THR A 129 -16.93 0.44 -6.13
C THR A 129 -15.81 0.06 -7.09
N ASP A 130 -15.81 0.62 -8.31
CA ASP A 130 -14.81 0.33 -9.34
C ASP A 130 -13.48 1.08 -9.16
N ALA A 131 -13.42 2.03 -8.21
CA ALA A 131 -12.25 2.90 -8.01
C ALA A 131 -10.95 2.12 -7.73
N PHE A 132 -11.07 0.99 -7.07
CA PHE A 132 -9.91 0.19 -6.65
C PHE A 132 -9.67 -1.05 -7.51
N GLY A 133 -10.54 -1.35 -8.49
CA GLY A 133 -10.33 -2.36 -9.54
C GLY A 133 -9.64 -3.64 -9.05
N THR A 134 -8.49 -3.95 -9.64
CA THR A 134 -7.68 -5.13 -9.28
C THR A 134 -6.88 -4.95 -7.98
N LEU A 135 -6.86 -3.76 -7.41
CA LEU A 135 -6.13 -3.46 -6.17
C LEU A 135 -6.69 -4.20 -4.96
N LYS A 136 -8.00 -4.48 -4.96
CA LYS A 136 -8.69 -5.13 -3.84
C LYS A 136 -7.99 -6.42 -3.41
N ASP A 137 -7.69 -7.31 -4.34
CA ASP A 137 -7.05 -8.59 -4.02
C ASP A 137 -5.65 -8.39 -3.43
N THR A 138 -4.90 -7.39 -3.93
CA THR A 138 -3.59 -7.04 -3.40
C THR A 138 -3.68 -6.53 -1.97
N VAL A 139 -4.53 -5.53 -1.72
CA VAL A 139 -4.69 -4.91 -0.40
C VAL A 139 -5.24 -5.92 0.62
N SER A 140 -6.25 -6.70 0.24
CA SER A 140 -6.85 -7.72 1.12
C SER A 140 -5.93 -8.91 1.42
N SER A 141 -4.81 -9.05 0.70
CA SER A 141 -3.81 -10.10 0.97
C SER A 141 -2.84 -9.75 2.09
N ALA A 142 -2.86 -8.51 2.60
CA ALA A 142 -2.08 -8.10 3.75
C ALA A 142 -2.87 -8.30 5.06
N ASP A 143 -2.14 -8.42 6.16
CA ASP A 143 -2.73 -8.47 7.49
C ASP A 143 -3.22 -7.09 7.93
N PHE A 144 -2.57 -6.02 7.43
CA PHE A 144 -2.94 -4.63 7.72
C PHE A 144 -2.57 -3.70 6.56
N SER A 145 -3.49 -2.80 6.18
CA SER A 145 -3.28 -1.90 5.05
C SER A 145 -3.65 -0.47 5.39
N VAL A 146 -2.78 0.48 5.03
CA VAL A 146 -2.91 1.91 5.34
C VAL A 146 -2.79 2.74 4.08
N ALA A 147 -3.61 3.79 3.94
CA ALA A 147 -3.48 4.80 2.89
C ALA A 147 -3.71 6.21 3.42
N VAL A 148 -3.28 7.22 2.69
CA VAL A 148 -3.53 8.63 3.01
C VAL A 148 -4.86 9.05 2.38
N LEU A 149 -5.84 9.45 3.18
CA LEU A 149 -7.10 10.01 2.71
C LEU A 149 -6.96 11.52 2.57
N GLU A 150 -6.65 12.00 1.37
CA GLU A 150 -6.43 13.42 1.10
C GLU A 150 -7.71 14.09 0.57
N THR A 151 -8.75 14.03 1.38
CA THR A 151 -10.05 14.65 1.16
C THR A 151 -10.85 14.62 2.46
N THR A 152 -11.74 15.61 2.70
CA THR A 152 -12.84 15.40 3.65
C THR A 152 -13.93 14.55 3.00
N CYS A 153 -14.70 13.83 3.80
CA CYS A 153 -15.86 13.06 3.35
C CYS A 153 -17.06 13.47 4.17
N PHE A 154 -17.65 14.61 3.80
CA PHE A 154 -18.72 15.26 4.57
C PHE A 154 -19.91 15.63 3.69
N ASP A 155 -21.03 14.93 3.87
CA ASP A 155 -22.27 15.12 3.11
C ASP A 155 -23.02 16.42 3.50
N GLY A 156 -22.59 17.10 4.57
CA GLY A 156 -23.16 18.38 5.04
C GLY A 156 -22.60 19.62 4.34
N ALA A 157 -21.66 19.47 3.40
CA ALA A 157 -21.06 20.56 2.64
C ALA A 157 -21.00 20.22 1.14
N PRO A 158 -20.93 21.21 0.24
CA PRO A 158 -20.80 20.97 -1.19
C PRO A 158 -19.59 20.10 -1.52
N PHE A 159 -19.78 19.09 -2.36
CA PHE A 159 -18.71 18.27 -2.89
C PHE A 159 -17.88 19.04 -3.92
N GLU A 160 -16.67 18.53 -4.26
CA GLU A 160 -15.78 19.21 -5.21
C GLU A 160 -16.45 19.45 -6.57
N TYR A 161 -17.26 18.53 -7.07
CA TYR A 161 -17.98 18.70 -8.35
C TYR A 161 -19.10 19.75 -8.30
N GLU A 162 -19.57 20.13 -7.12
CA GLU A 162 -20.57 21.19 -6.90
C GLU A 162 -19.91 22.54 -6.64
N LYS A 163 -18.80 22.55 -5.89
CA LYS A 163 -18.01 23.75 -5.56
C LYS A 163 -16.51 23.42 -5.63
N ILE A 164 -15.87 23.83 -6.71
CA ILE A 164 -14.47 23.47 -7.03
C ILE A 164 -13.45 24.07 -6.06
N ARG A 165 -13.77 25.23 -5.44
CA ARG A 165 -12.84 25.93 -4.55
C ARG A 165 -13.50 26.27 -3.22
N THR A 166 -12.70 26.23 -2.16
CA THR A 166 -13.09 26.73 -0.83
C THR A 166 -13.19 28.26 -0.84
N ASP A 167 -13.69 28.84 0.23
CA ASP A 167 -13.77 30.31 0.38
C ASP A 167 -12.38 30.97 0.50
N SER A 168 -11.34 30.21 0.86
CA SER A 168 -9.96 30.68 0.83
C SER A 168 -9.33 30.65 -0.58
N GLY A 169 -10.03 30.08 -1.57
CA GLY A 169 -9.55 29.93 -2.95
C GLY A 169 -8.70 28.69 -3.20
N SER A 170 -8.42 27.88 -2.18
CA SER A 170 -7.80 26.56 -2.35
C SER A 170 -8.75 25.57 -3.03
N PRO A 171 -8.27 24.46 -3.65
CA PRO A 171 -9.16 23.39 -4.10
C PRO A 171 -10.05 22.92 -2.96
N ASN A 172 -11.30 22.57 -3.27
CA ASN A 172 -12.24 21.99 -2.32
C ASN A 172 -12.22 20.46 -2.49
N CYS A 173 -11.42 19.78 -1.68
CA CYS A 173 -11.32 18.33 -1.74
C CYS A 173 -12.36 17.66 -0.83
N ASN A 174 -13.64 18.10 -0.88
CA ASN A 174 -14.72 17.41 -0.19
C ASN A 174 -15.37 16.34 -1.08
N SER A 175 -15.57 15.16 -0.54
CA SER A 175 -16.06 13.96 -1.23
C SER A 175 -17.31 13.41 -0.56
N PRO A 176 -18.17 12.68 -1.29
CA PRO A 176 -19.29 11.95 -0.70
C PRO A 176 -18.80 10.89 0.30
N SER A 177 -19.53 10.71 1.39
CA SER A 177 -19.17 9.73 2.43
C SER A 177 -19.18 8.27 1.94
N THR A 178 -19.88 7.96 0.84
CA THR A 178 -19.87 6.66 0.15
C THR A 178 -18.47 6.28 -0.38
N PHE A 179 -17.58 7.26 -0.55
CA PHE A 179 -16.19 6.99 -0.91
C PHE A 179 -15.45 6.20 0.19
N ILE A 180 -15.73 6.47 1.47
CA ILE A 180 -15.18 5.71 2.60
C ILE A 180 -15.61 4.23 2.53
N ASP A 181 -16.83 3.95 2.07
CA ASP A 181 -17.32 2.57 1.91
C ASP A 181 -16.53 1.83 0.82
N ALA A 182 -16.24 2.49 -0.30
CA ALA A 182 -15.42 1.91 -1.35
C ALA A 182 -13.97 1.62 -0.88
N VAL A 183 -13.37 2.54 -0.10
CA VAL A 183 -12.07 2.35 0.53
C VAL A 183 -12.08 1.14 1.47
N LYS A 184 -13.08 1.05 2.35
CA LYS A 184 -13.24 -0.10 3.26
C LYS A 184 -13.43 -1.41 2.50
N ASN A 185 -14.26 -1.40 1.47
CA ASN A 185 -14.54 -2.58 0.64
C ASN A 185 -13.32 -3.04 -0.17
N CYS A 186 -12.35 -2.14 -0.43
CA CYS A 186 -11.05 -2.50 -1.00
C CYS A 186 -10.19 -3.32 -0.03
N GLY A 187 -10.42 -3.21 1.29
CA GLY A 187 -9.70 -3.98 2.30
C GLY A 187 -8.78 -3.15 3.19
N PHE A 188 -8.83 -1.82 3.12
CA PHE A 188 -8.03 -0.97 4.01
C PHE A 188 -8.48 -1.09 5.47
N ASN A 189 -7.50 -1.05 6.38
CA ASN A 189 -7.69 -1.16 7.83
C ASN A 189 -7.56 0.19 8.53
N ALA A 190 -6.77 1.11 7.97
CA ALA A 190 -6.56 2.43 8.54
C ALA A 190 -6.40 3.50 7.46
N LEU A 191 -6.76 4.74 7.80
CA LEU A 191 -6.59 5.91 6.96
C LEU A 191 -5.84 7.01 7.70
N VAL A 192 -4.83 7.58 7.04
CA VAL A 192 -4.12 8.76 7.50
C VAL A 192 -4.89 9.99 7.03
N THR A 193 -5.26 10.85 7.97
CA THR A 193 -6.00 12.10 7.71
C THR A 193 -5.17 13.37 7.99
N ALA A 194 -3.93 13.23 8.46
CA ALA A 194 -3.02 14.36 8.64
C ALA A 194 -2.48 14.85 7.27
N ASN A 195 -3.20 15.76 6.62
CA ASN A 195 -2.85 16.37 5.34
C ASN A 195 -3.42 17.80 5.22
N ASN A 196 -3.11 18.53 4.15
CA ASN A 196 -3.51 19.92 3.95
C ASN A 196 -4.99 20.09 3.52
N HIS A 197 -5.69 18.99 3.18
CA HIS A 197 -7.10 18.97 2.80
C HIS A 197 -8.04 18.47 3.91
N ASN A 198 -7.50 18.18 5.10
CA ASN A 198 -8.30 17.66 6.21
C ASN A 198 -9.32 18.67 6.79
N CYS A 199 -9.13 19.96 6.50
CA CYS A 199 -10.02 21.05 6.96
C CYS A 199 -10.74 21.79 5.82
N ASP A 200 -10.85 21.20 4.63
CA ASP A 200 -11.51 21.86 3.48
C ASP A 200 -12.98 22.20 3.74
N THR A 201 -13.62 21.43 4.61
CA THR A 201 -14.99 21.68 5.10
C THR A 201 -15.02 22.07 6.59
N GLY A 202 -13.90 22.62 7.10
CA GLY A 202 -13.75 23.03 8.49
C GLY A 202 -13.64 21.87 9.47
N LEU A 203 -13.62 22.20 10.76
CA LEU A 203 -13.51 21.22 11.84
C LEU A 203 -14.71 20.26 11.88
N GLU A 204 -15.90 20.72 11.52
CA GLU A 204 -17.08 19.87 11.44
C GLU A 204 -16.90 18.77 10.39
N GLY A 205 -16.42 19.11 9.20
CA GLY A 205 -16.16 18.15 8.14
C GLY A 205 -15.03 17.18 8.47
N LEU A 206 -13.94 17.64 9.12
CA LEU A 206 -12.90 16.75 9.63
C LEU A 206 -13.48 15.76 10.65
N SER A 207 -14.28 16.25 11.61
CA SER A 207 -14.89 15.41 12.64
C SER A 207 -15.85 14.38 12.03
N ALA A 208 -16.66 14.78 11.06
CA ALA A 208 -17.58 13.90 10.34
C ALA A 208 -16.82 12.82 9.55
N THR A 209 -15.73 13.20 8.87
CA THR A 209 -14.85 12.29 8.13
C THR A 209 -14.27 11.23 9.05
N VAL A 210 -13.64 11.64 10.16
CA VAL A 210 -13.06 10.73 11.16
C VAL A 210 -14.11 9.81 11.75
N GLN A 211 -15.28 10.34 12.11
CA GLN A 211 -16.38 9.52 12.62
C GLN A 211 -16.85 8.49 11.58
N ARG A 212 -16.89 8.86 10.30
CA ARG A 212 -17.25 7.93 9.22
C ARG A 212 -16.22 6.82 9.06
N ILE A 213 -14.91 7.14 9.15
CA ILE A 213 -13.82 6.17 9.14
C ILE A 213 -14.00 5.17 10.29
N ARG A 214 -14.17 5.65 11.53
CA ARG A 214 -14.36 4.82 12.73
C ARG A 214 -15.60 3.93 12.61
N ASN A 215 -16.72 4.48 12.14
CA ASN A 215 -17.98 3.74 11.94
C ASN A 215 -17.88 2.64 10.89
N SER A 216 -16.97 2.77 9.92
CA SER A 216 -16.69 1.72 8.94
C SER A 216 -15.80 0.60 9.48
N GLY A 217 -15.30 0.71 10.72
CA GLY A 217 -14.38 -0.23 11.35
C GLY A 217 -12.94 -0.08 10.87
N MET A 218 -12.56 1.10 10.32
CA MET A 218 -11.17 1.48 10.05
C MET A 218 -10.64 2.37 11.16
N ALA A 219 -9.32 2.33 11.38
CA ALA A 219 -8.65 3.28 12.26
C ALA A 219 -8.42 4.62 11.54
N ASN A 220 -8.55 5.73 12.27
CA ASN A 220 -8.03 7.03 11.87
C ASN A 220 -6.62 7.23 12.42
N ILE A 221 -5.75 7.92 11.70
CA ILE A 221 -4.38 8.22 12.15
C ILE A 221 -4.05 9.67 11.83
N GLY A 222 -3.61 10.41 12.84
CA GLY A 222 -2.96 11.72 12.71
C GLY A 222 -3.83 12.94 12.92
N THR A 223 -5.12 12.81 13.22
CA THR A 223 -5.99 13.95 13.49
C THR A 223 -6.95 13.71 14.64
N LEU A 224 -7.47 14.78 15.24
CA LEU A 224 -8.32 14.75 16.43
C LEU A 224 -7.62 14.02 17.60
N ASP A 225 -8.32 13.09 18.25
CA ASP A 225 -7.76 12.31 19.36
C ASP A 225 -6.92 11.11 18.89
N ASP A 226 -6.81 10.88 17.58
CA ASP A 226 -6.08 9.75 16.98
C ASP A 226 -4.73 10.19 16.39
N GLU A 227 -3.92 10.97 17.12
CA GLU A 227 -2.61 11.42 16.66
C GLU A 227 -1.66 10.24 16.38
N THR A 228 -1.86 9.14 17.12
CA THR A 228 -1.14 7.86 16.97
C THR A 228 -2.12 6.69 16.94
N HIS A 229 -1.64 5.55 16.45
CA HIS A 229 -2.39 4.29 16.48
C HIS A 229 -1.45 3.11 16.72
N ILE A 230 -1.84 2.15 17.55
CA ILE A 230 -1.15 0.86 17.69
C ILE A 230 -2.07 -0.23 17.16
N ALA A 231 -1.58 -0.99 16.16
CA ALA A 231 -2.21 -2.20 15.70
C ALA A 231 -1.45 -3.43 16.20
N ASP A 232 -2.14 -4.36 16.82
CA ASP A 232 -1.61 -5.70 17.06
C ASP A 232 -1.85 -6.56 15.80
N ILE A 233 -0.78 -6.82 15.07
CA ILE A 233 -0.84 -7.53 13.81
C ILE A 233 -0.15 -8.88 14.01
N ASN A 234 -0.93 -9.93 14.13
CA ASN A 234 -0.44 -11.28 14.40
C ASN A 234 0.49 -11.35 15.62
N GLY A 235 0.23 -10.56 16.69
CA GLY A 235 1.06 -10.50 17.88
C GLY A 235 2.30 -9.61 17.79
N ILE A 236 2.47 -8.83 16.71
CA ILE A 236 3.47 -7.77 16.59
C ILE A 236 2.75 -6.43 16.73
N LYS A 237 3.14 -5.64 17.74
CA LYS A 237 2.60 -4.31 17.97
C LYS A 237 3.28 -3.29 17.07
N VAL A 238 2.55 -2.79 16.07
CA VAL A 238 3.03 -1.78 15.12
C VAL A 238 2.42 -0.43 15.47
N GLY A 239 3.27 0.55 15.75
CA GLY A 239 2.87 1.92 16.02
C GLY A 239 2.84 2.75 14.74
N PHE A 240 1.81 3.55 14.60
CA PHE A 240 1.66 4.52 13.51
C PHE A 240 1.54 5.92 14.08
N VAL A 241 2.27 6.86 13.47
CA VAL A 241 2.17 8.31 13.74
C VAL A 241 2.07 9.03 12.41
N ALA A 242 1.18 10.01 12.31
CA ALA A 242 1.02 10.75 11.06
C ALA A 242 0.96 12.25 11.33
N VAL A 243 1.71 13.03 10.53
CA VAL A 243 1.81 14.48 10.69
C VAL A 243 1.89 15.19 9.33
N ASN A 244 1.55 16.48 9.32
CA ASN A 244 1.43 17.31 8.13
C ASN A 244 2.24 18.61 8.27
N SER A 245 3.05 18.93 7.25
CA SER A 245 3.83 20.19 7.16
C SER A 245 3.25 21.21 6.18
N ILE A 246 2.12 20.89 5.52
CA ILE A 246 1.52 21.71 4.48
C ILE A 246 0.26 22.41 5.01
N SER A 247 0.02 23.64 4.61
CA SER A 247 -1.13 24.44 4.99
C SER A 247 -1.81 25.03 3.77
N ASN A 248 -3.13 24.86 3.70
CA ASN A 248 -4.01 25.55 2.75
C ASN A 248 -4.62 26.83 3.38
N GLY A 249 -4.27 27.14 4.62
CA GLY A 249 -4.69 28.35 5.34
C GLY A 249 -6.13 28.30 5.88
N LEU A 250 -6.77 27.13 5.88
CA LEU A 250 -8.12 26.93 6.39
C LEU A 250 -8.16 26.62 7.89
N GLU A 251 -7.04 26.20 8.43
CA GLU A 251 -6.87 25.73 9.81
C GLU A 251 -6.50 26.81 10.83
N LYS A 252 -6.55 28.10 10.48
CA LYS A 252 -5.99 29.23 11.25
C LYS A 252 -6.42 29.32 12.73
N ASN A 253 -7.58 28.79 13.06
CA ASN A 253 -8.13 28.85 14.42
C ASN A 253 -8.29 27.44 15.03
N ILE A 254 -7.68 26.42 14.44
CA ILE A 254 -7.74 25.03 14.93
C ILE A 254 -6.41 24.73 15.60
N PRO A 255 -6.39 24.14 16.80
CA PRO A 255 -5.16 23.72 17.47
C PRO A 255 -4.32 22.78 16.57
N PRO A 256 -2.98 22.94 16.55
CA PRO A 256 -2.10 22.19 15.66
C PRO A 256 -2.24 20.66 15.81
N GLU A 257 -2.39 20.18 17.02
CA GLU A 257 -2.56 18.75 17.35
C GLU A 257 -3.84 18.17 16.73
N ILE A 258 -4.93 18.94 16.66
CA ILE A 258 -6.21 18.50 16.07
C ILE A 258 -6.08 18.15 14.58
N ILE A 259 -5.21 18.85 13.88
CA ILE A 259 -5.02 18.71 12.43
C ILE A 259 -3.75 17.91 12.07
N GLY A 260 -3.08 17.35 13.07
CA GLY A 260 -1.84 16.59 12.87
C GLY A 260 -0.68 17.43 12.34
N LYS A 261 -0.57 18.70 12.74
CA LYS A 261 0.52 19.58 12.27
C LYS A 261 1.86 19.08 12.78
N TYR A 262 2.85 19.05 11.87
CA TYR A 262 4.20 18.67 12.24
C TYR A 262 4.89 19.75 13.09
N GLU A 263 5.13 19.44 14.34
CA GLU A 263 5.98 20.20 15.27
C GLU A 263 7.03 19.21 15.85
N PRO A 264 8.33 19.45 15.67
CA PRO A 264 9.36 18.45 15.97
C PRO A 264 9.29 17.89 17.40
N GLU A 265 9.11 18.77 18.40
CA GLU A 265 9.08 18.34 19.80
C GLU A 265 7.82 17.54 20.13
N HIS A 266 6.66 17.95 19.62
CA HIS A 266 5.41 17.19 19.75
C HIS A 266 5.52 15.83 19.07
N PHE A 267 6.08 15.78 17.86
CA PHE A 267 6.33 14.52 17.15
C PHE A 267 7.21 13.55 17.97
N ARG A 268 8.26 14.07 18.65
CA ARG A 268 9.10 13.26 19.53
C ARG A 268 8.27 12.64 20.66
N GLN A 269 7.37 13.43 21.27
CA GLN A 269 6.49 12.95 22.34
C GLN A 269 5.54 11.87 21.85
N LEU A 270 4.96 12.01 20.64
CA LEU A 270 4.10 10.99 20.03
C LEU A 270 4.85 9.66 19.82
N VAL A 271 6.10 9.71 19.33
CA VAL A 271 6.93 8.52 19.17
C VAL A 271 7.28 7.88 20.53
N GLU A 272 7.54 8.68 21.56
CA GLU A 272 7.77 8.19 22.93
C GLU A 272 6.52 7.54 23.52
N THR A 273 5.34 8.10 23.28
CA THR A 273 4.05 7.50 23.66
C THR A 273 3.90 6.12 23.04
N LEU A 274 4.11 5.98 21.72
CA LEU A 274 4.04 4.69 21.03
C LEU A 274 4.99 3.65 21.63
N LYS A 275 6.23 4.05 21.96
CA LYS A 275 7.21 3.16 22.61
C LYS A 275 6.76 2.73 24.00
N ASN A 276 6.23 3.65 24.79
CA ASN A 276 5.76 3.38 26.14
C ASN A 276 4.53 2.47 26.15
N GLU A 277 3.70 2.51 25.12
CA GLU A 277 2.55 1.64 24.89
C GLU A 277 2.94 0.28 24.31
N GLY A 278 4.23 0.10 24.01
CA GLY A 278 4.82 -1.17 23.61
C GLY A 278 4.87 -1.41 22.11
N ALA A 279 4.86 -0.36 21.29
CA ALA A 279 5.13 -0.51 19.86
C ALA A 279 6.54 -1.09 19.62
N GLU A 280 6.60 -2.15 18.83
CA GLU A 280 7.84 -2.87 18.50
C GLU A 280 8.44 -2.43 17.17
N TYR A 281 7.62 -1.81 16.32
CA TYR A 281 8.00 -1.19 15.05
C TYR A 281 7.15 0.05 14.82
N ILE A 282 7.77 1.19 14.49
CA ILE A 282 7.08 2.48 14.36
C ILE A 282 7.18 2.99 12.94
N ILE A 283 6.03 3.25 12.32
CA ILE A 283 5.87 3.79 10.98
C ILE A 283 5.37 5.23 11.09
N ALA A 284 6.11 6.17 10.50
CA ALA A 284 5.68 7.56 10.39
C ALA A 284 5.17 7.88 8.99
N TYR A 285 3.98 8.48 8.90
CA TYR A 285 3.49 9.15 7.70
C TYR A 285 3.74 10.65 7.80
N GLN A 286 4.30 11.24 6.75
CA GLN A 286 4.58 12.67 6.70
C GLN A 286 4.06 13.29 5.41
N HIS A 287 3.11 14.20 5.53
CA HIS A 287 2.58 14.97 4.41
C HIS A 287 3.41 16.24 4.23
N TRP A 288 4.21 16.33 3.16
CA TRP A 288 5.25 17.34 2.98
C TRP A 288 5.64 17.60 1.53
N GLY A 289 6.58 18.53 1.33
CA GLY A 289 7.23 18.76 0.05
C GLY A 289 6.53 19.81 -0.81
N VAL A 290 6.61 19.65 -2.11
CA VAL A 290 6.03 20.59 -3.10
C VAL A 290 5.25 19.79 -4.13
N MET A 291 4.00 20.16 -4.34
CA MET A 291 3.12 19.55 -5.34
C MET A 291 3.78 19.47 -6.71
N ASN A 292 3.63 18.35 -7.40
CA ASN A 292 4.19 18.07 -8.73
C ASN A 292 5.73 18.12 -8.82
N SER A 293 6.45 18.07 -7.69
CA SER A 293 7.90 18.08 -7.67
C SER A 293 8.50 16.72 -7.36
N VAL A 294 9.25 16.15 -8.30
CA VAL A 294 10.05 14.92 -8.08
C VAL A 294 11.30 15.19 -7.22
N THR A 295 11.65 16.45 -7.00
CA THR A 295 12.84 16.85 -6.24
C THR A 295 12.53 16.90 -4.76
N VAL A 296 13.25 16.12 -3.97
CA VAL A 296 13.20 16.15 -2.50
C VAL A 296 13.85 17.44 -1.99
N ARG A 297 13.15 18.18 -1.14
CA ARG A 297 13.63 19.44 -0.54
C ARG A 297 14.46 19.16 0.71
N ASN A 298 15.39 20.09 1.01
CA ASN A 298 16.20 20.00 2.24
C ASN A 298 15.35 19.96 3.51
N SER A 299 14.17 20.60 3.53
CA SER A 299 13.24 20.53 4.65
C SER A 299 12.72 19.10 4.88
N GLN A 300 12.41 18.36 3.80
CA GLN A 300 12.00 16.96 3.89
C GLN A 300 13.15 16.09 4.44
N ILE A 301 14.39 16.32 3.95
CA ILE A 301 15.56 15.56 4.41
C ILE A 301 15.78 15.78 5.91
N LYS A 302 15.79 17.03 6.36
CA LYS A 302 15.99 17.37 7.79
C LYS A 302 14.88 16.81 8.69
N ALA A 303 13.63 16.88 8.24
CA ALA A 303 12.51 16.31 8.99
C ALA A 303 12.64 14.76 9.08
N ALA A 304 12.99 14.09 7.96
CA ALA A 304 13.21 12.65 7.95
C ALA A 304 14.37 12.22 8.88
N GLU A 305 15.48 12.94 8.86
CA GLU A 305 16.61 12.72 9.76
C GLU A 305 16.18 12.84 11.23
N TYR A 306 15.42 13.90 11.56
CA TYR A 306 14.90 14.10 12.91
C TYR A 306 13.95 12.96 13.34
N MET A 307 12.99 12.57 12.48
CA MET A 307 12.07 11.46 12.74
C MET A 307 12.81 10.16 13.01
N ALA A 308 13.83 9.84 12.18
CA ALA A 308 14.66 8.66 12.37
C ALA A 308 15.41 8.69 13.71
N GLN A 309 15.92 9.87 14.14
CA GLN A 309 16.57 10.04 15.45
C GLN A 309 15.58 9.85 16.60
N CYS A 310 14.31 10.24 16.45
CA CYS A 310 13.26 10.00 17.45
C CYS A 310 12.97 8.52 17.66
N GLY A 311 13.32 7.65 16.70
CA GLY A 311 13.16 6.21 16.83
C GLY A 311 12.10 5.60 15.94
N VAL A 312 11.70 6.30 14.88
CA VAL A 312 10.89 5.73 13.80
C VAL A 312 11.71 4.71 13.02
N ASP A 313 11.08 3.64 12.53
CA ASP A 313 11.72 2.55 11.80
C ASP A 313 11.48 2.62 10.29
N LEU A 314 10.39 3.27 9.86
CA LEU A 314 10.06 3.48 8.45
C LEU A 314 9.32 4.81 8.28
N ILE A 315 9.70 5.60 7.26
CA ILE A 315 9.07 6.88 6.95
C ILE A 315 8.41 6.80 5.58
N ILE A 316 7.13 7.18 5.53
CA ILE A 316 6.29 7.22 4.34
C ILE A 316 5.86 8.66 4.09
N GLY A 317 6.29 9.22 2.97
CA GLY A 317 5.95 10.57 2.54
C GLY A 317 4.77 10.61 1.57
N SER A 318 4.03 11.72 1.60
CA SER A 318 2.89 12.04 0.74
C SER A 318 2.82 13.54 0.43
N HIS A 319 1.85 14.02 -0.34
CA HIS A 319 1.62 15.40 -0.80
C HIS A 319 2.22 15.76 -2.18
N PRO A 320 3.44 15.39 -2.59
CA PRO A 320 3.93 15.81 -3.91
C PRO A 320 3.07 15.35 -5.10
N HIS A 321 2.17 14.39 -4.91
CA HIS A 321 1.31 13.77 -5.93
C HIS A 321 2.08 13.13 -7.09
N VAL A 322 3.39 13.03 -6.95
CA VAL A 322 4.32 12.31 -7.80
C VAL A 322 5.28 11.53 -6.91
N MET A 323 5.76 10.42 -7.41
CA MET A 323 6.77 9.66 -6.67
C MET A 323 8.06 10.48 -6.51
N GLN A 324 8.66 10.38 -5.34
CA GLN A 324 10.00 10.87 -5.06
C GLN A 324 10.92 9.70 -4.68
N ARG A 325 12.23 9.95 -4.75
CA ARG A 325 13.23 8.91 -4.46
C ARG A 325 13.06 8.27 -3.09
N VAL A 326 13.60 7.08 -2.95
CA VAL A 326 13.82 6.42 -1.66
C VAL A 326 15.17 6.85 -1.10
N GLY A 327 15.27 6.98 0.20
CA GLY A 327 16.52 7.29 0.91
C GLY A 327 16.72 6.40 2.12
N LYS A 328 18.00 6.16 2.46
CA LYS A 328 18.42 5.53 3.70
C LYS A 328 19.00 6.57 4.63
N ILE A 329 18.54 6.58 5.86
CA ILE A 329 18.96 7.51 6.90
C ILE A 329 19.71 6.72 7.96
N HIS A 330 20.96 7.09 8.19
CA HIS A 330 21.76 6.49 9.25
C HIS A 330 21.65 7.34 10.51
N THR A 331 21.15 6.75 11.57
CA THR A 331 21.02 7.44 12.86
C THR A 331 22.33 7.43 13.63
N SER A 332 22.46 8.34 14.61
CA SER A 332 23.62 8.36 15.53
C SER A 332 23.75 7.07 16.37
N ALA A 333 22.66 6.34 16.55
CA ALA A 333 22.62 5.03 17.22
C ALA A 333 22.99 3.85 16.30
N GLY A 334 23.41 4.11 15.05
CA GLY A 334 23.81 3.07 14.09
C GLY A 334 22.65 2.34 13.41
N ARG A 335 21.39 2.82 13.55
CA ARG A 335 20.25 2.24 12.84
C ARG A 335 20.17 2.80 11.42
N GLU A 336 19.70 1.98 10.48
CA GLU A 336 19.32 2.40 9.14
C GLU A 336 17.78 2.49 9.07
N VAL A 337 17.26 3.64 8.64
CA VAL A 337 15.82 3.91 8.48
C VAL A 337 15.54 4.21 7.02
N MET A 338 14.64 3.47 6.41
CA MET A 338 14.20 3.78 5.05
C MET A 338 13.18 4.91 5.06
N CYS A 339 13.32 5.81 4.08
CA CYS A 339 12.39 6.91 3.84
C CYS A 339 11.95 6.92 2.38
N PHE A 340 10.68 6.66 2.15
CA PHE A 340 10.01 6.91 0.87
C PHE A 340 9.54 8.36 0.89
N TYR A 341 10.23 9.27 0.22
CA TYR A 341 9.91 10.71 0.31
C TYR A 341 8.54 11.08 -0.29
N SER A 342 8.03 10.31 -1.24
CA SER A 342 6.64 10.34 -1.69
C SER A 342 6.32 9.04 -2.42
N LEU A 343 5.19 8.44 -2.09
CA LEU A 343 4.67 7.27 -2.81
C LEU A 343 3.87 7.65 -4.06
N GLY A 344 3.54 8.95 -4.26
CA GLY A 344 2.64 9.41 -5.30
C GLY A 344 1.16 9.09 -5.00
N ASN A 345 0.30 9.35 -5.99
CA ASN A 345 -1.14 9.09 -5.85
C ASN A 345 -1.48 7.64 -6.11
N LEU A 346 -2.04 6.97 -5.12
CA LEU A 346 -2.66 5.66 -5.35
C LEU A 346 -3.91 5.80 -6.21
N LEU A 347 -4.79 6.76 -5.88
CA LEU A 347 -6.00 7.08 -6.63
C LEU A 347 -6.14 8.59 -6.77
N SER A 348 -6.19 9.09 -8.00
CA SER A 348 -6.40 10.52 -8.27
C SER A 348 -6.86 10.74 -9.70
N SER A 349 -7.64 11.80 -9.93
CA SER A 349 -7.97 12.25 -11.29
C SER A 349 -7.09 13.40 -11.78
N MET A 350 -5.99 13.69 -11.10
CA MET A 350 -5.02 14.71 -11.53
C MET A 350 -4.42 14.38 -12.90
N LYS A 351 -4.26 15.40 -13.74
CA LYS A 351 -3.83 15.27 -15.15
C LYS A 351 -2.69 16.20 -15.54
N GLU A 352 -2.22 17.02 -14.60
CA GLU A 352 -1.19 18.02 -14.84
C GLU A 352 0.12 17.39 -15.33
N LEU A 353 0.48 16.26 -14.71
CA LEU A 353 1.60 15.43 -15.11
C LEU A 353 1.14 13.98 -15.30
N ARG A 354 1.80 13.24 -16.17
CA ARG A 354 1.57 11.80 -16.30
C ARG A 354 1.91 11.07 -14.99
N GLU A 355 2.95 11.54 -14.34
CA GLU A 355 3.48 11.04 -13.06
C GLU A 355 2.47 11.13 -11.91
N ASN A 356 1.45 12.00 -12.00
CA ASN A 356 0.37 12.08 -11.00
C ASN A 356 -0.48 10.81 -10.90
N ARG A 357 -0.34 9.88 -11.85
CA ARG A 357 -1.08 8.61 -11.87
C ARG A 357 -0.21 7.42 -11.49
N GLU A 358 1.09 7.63 -11.28
CA GLU A 358 2.05 6.59 -10.94
C GLU A 358 2.27 6.58 -9.44
N SER A 359 2.24 5.38 -8.86
CA SER A 359 2.43 5.20 -7.42
C SER A 359 3.06 3.84 -7.14
N VAL A 360 3.42 3.65 -5.90
CA VAL A 360 3.94 2.39 -5.39
C VAL A 360 3.29 2.06 -4.06
N ILE A 361 2.97 0.79 -3.87
CA ILE A 361 2.60 0.25 -2.56
C ILE A 361 3.87 -0.30 -1.92
N VAL A 362 4.19 0.14 -0.71
CA VAL A 362 5.25 -0.46 0.10
C VAL A 362 4.67 -1.69 0.80
N ASN A 363 5.19 -2.86 0.44
CA ASN A 363 4.86 -4.12 1.08
C ASN A 363 5.96 -4.42 2.12
N LEU A 364 5.61 -4.24 3.39
CA LEU A 364 6.45 -4.47 4.55
C LEU A 364 6.10 -5.82 5.17
N ILE A 365 7.09 -6.67 5.37
CA ILE A 365 6.94 -7.90 6.13
C ILE A 365 7.79 -7.77 7.40
N LEU A 366 7.14 -7.80 8.53
CA LEU A 366 7.79 -7.86 9.84
C LEU A 366 7.85 -9.32 10.28
N THR A 367 8.99 -9.73 10.80
CA THR A 367 9.21 -11.07 11.31
C THR A 367 9.81 -10.98 12.72
N ARG A 368 9.15 -11.58 13.70
CA ARG A 368 9.71 -11.68 15.06
C ARG A 368 10.84 -12.71 15.06
N ILE A 369 12.01 -12.29 15.48
CA ILE A 369 13.20 -13.12 15.66
C ILE A 369 13.71 -12.98 17.10
N GLU A 370 14.66 -13.80 17.54
CA GLU A 370 15.20 -13.73 18.90
C GLU A 370 15.77 -12.35 19.28
N SER A 371 16.33 -11.62 18.32
CA SER A 371 16.92 -10.29 18.55
C SER A 371 15.94 -9.12 18.39
N GLY A 372 14.64 -9.35 18.18
CA GLY A 372 13.62 -8.32 18.00
C GLY A 372 12.80 -8.48 16.72
N ILE A 373 12.49 -7.39 16.04
CA ILE A 373 11.72 -7.38 14.79
C ILE A 373 12.65 -7.16 13.61
N LYS A 374 12.64 -8.11 12.66
CA LYS A 374 13.27 -7.97 11.35
C LYS A 374 12.23 -7.45 10.35
N SER A 375 12.60 -6.45 9.57
CA SER A 375 11.79 -5.93 8.46
C SER A 375 12.34 -6.37 7.12
N ASP A 376 11.44 -6.70 6.19
CA ASP A 376 11.72 -6.93 4.76
C ASP A 376 10.78 -6.04 3.95
N ILE A 377 11.31 -5.18 3.10
CA ILE A 377 10.55 -4.18 2.35
C ILE A 377 10.65 -4.48 0.86
N SER A 378 9.51 -4.46 0.19
CA SER A 378 9.41 -4.55 -1.26
C SER A 378 8.33 -3.59 -1.77
N CYS A 379 8.35 -3.32 -3.08
CA CYS A 379 7.49 -2.34 -3.72
C CYS A 379 6.62 -2.99 -4.80
N ILE A 380 5.35 -2.58 -4.86
CA ILE A 380 4.38 -3.02 -5.88
C ILE A 380 4.00 -1.78 -6.69
N PRO A 381 4.45 -1.66 -7.95
CA PRO A 381 4.09 -0.55 -8.80
C PRO A 381 2.60 -0.53 -9.14
N THR A 382 1.99 0.66 -9.12
CA THR A 382 0.58 0.87 -9.46
C THR A 382 0.40 2.02 -10.44
N LEU A 383 -0.69 1.96 -11.19
CA LEU A 383 -1.10 3.02 -12.13
C LEU A 383 -2.59 3.31 -11.96
N CYS A 384 -2.92 4.56 -11.70
CA CYS A 384 -4.29 5.04 -11.75
C CYS A 384 -4.69 5.31 -13.21
N LYS A 385 -5.72 4.62 -13.69
CA LYS A 385 -6.22 4.68 -15.07
C LYS A 385 -7.52 5.47 -15.15
N ASP A 386 -7.62 6.32 -16.16
CA ASP A 386 -8.88 6.95 -16.56
C ASP A 386 -9.66 5.97 -17.46
N THR A 387 -10.88 5.63 -17.09
CA THR A 387 -11.77 4.71 -17.79
C THR A 387 -13.09 5.41 -18.12
N SER A 388 -13.95 4.78 -18.96
CA SER A 388 -15.30 5.30 -19.23
C SER A 388 -16.11 5.50 -17.95
N ASP A 389 -15.95 4.61 -16.98
CA ASP A 389 -16.79 4.54 -15.80
C ASP A 389 -16.23 5.27 -14.58
N GLY A 390 -14.95 5.66 -14.63
CA GLY A 390 -14.29 6.36 -13.53
C GLY A 390 -12.78 6.25 -13.59
N TYR A 391 -12.15 6.46 -12.46
CA TYR A 391 -10.73 6.23 -12.25
C TYR A 391 -10.56 4.93 -11.48
N THR A 392 -9.64 4.09 -11.92
CA THR A 392 -9.38 2.80 -11.30
C THR A 392 -7.89 2.56 -11.12
N VAL A 393 -7.53 1.90 -10.04
CA VAL A 393 -6.12 1.53 -9.76
C VAL A 393 -5.83 0.14 -10.31
N SER A 394 -4.73 0.03 -11.04
CA SER A 394 -4.19 -1.24 -11.52
C SER A 394 -2.80 -1.49 -10.95
N VAL A 395 -2.55 -2.70 -10.51
CA VAL A 395 -1.20 -3.17 -10.20
C VAL A 395 -0.45 -3.42 -11.51
N LEU A 396 0.79 -2.92 -11.61
CA LEU A 396 1.64 -3.11 -12.79
C LEU A 396 2.43 -4.42 -12.65
N ASP A 397 1.77 -5.53 -12.94
CA ASP A 397 2.36 -6.87 -12.92
C ASP A 397 1.97 -7.68 -14.17
N GLY A 398 2.73 -8.72 -14.49
CA GLY A 398 2.45 -9.60 -15.62
C GLY A 398 2.67 -8.94 -17.00
N LEU A 399 1.78 -9.20 -17.94
CA LEU A 399 1.84 -8.64 -19.29
C LEU A 399 1.34 -7.20 -19.29
N LEU A 400 2.25 -6.26 -19.49
CA LEU A 400 1.99 -4.83 -19.54
C LEU A 400 1.85 -4.35 -20.99
N THR A 401 0.96 -3.38 -21.22
CA THR A 401 0.97 -2.60 -22.44
C THR A 401 2.24 -1.73 -22.50
N GLN A 402 2.62 -1.24 -23.69
CA GLN A 402 3.76 -0.34 -23.83
C GLN A 402 3.67 0.88 -22.91
N ALA A 403 2.48 1.45 -22.73
CA ALA A 403 2.28 2.60 -21.85
C ALA A 403 2.47 2.24 -20.38
N GLU A 404 2.00 1.08 -19.94
CA GLU A 404 2.21 0.59 -18.57
C GLU A 404 3.68 0.25 -18.31
N GLN A 405 4.38 -0.33 -19.29
CA GLN A 405 5.81 -0.62 -19.17
C GLN A 405 6.63 0.66 -18.98
N ILE A 406 6.33 1.74 -19.71
CA ILE A 406 6.99 3.03 -19.51
C ILE A 406 6.78 3.57 -18.10
N SER A 407 5.58 3.40 -17.53
CA SER A 407 5.31 3.81 -16.14
C SER A 407 6.04 2.91 -15.15
N GLU A 408 6.04 1.60 -15.36
CA GLU A 408 6.79 0.68 -14.48
C GLU A 408 8.30 0.96 -14.50
N ASP A 409 8.88 1.20 -15.67
CA ASP A 409 10.30 1.52 -15.82
C ASP A 409 10.64 2.82 -15.07
N ARG A 410 9.81 3.86 -15.19
CA ARG A 410 10.00 5.12 -14.45
C ARG A 410 9.90 4.93 -12.94
N ILE A 411 8.91 4.18 -12.47
CA ILE A 411 8.77 3.84 -11.04
C ILE A 411 10.03 3.12 -10.56
N ARG A 412 10.54 2.19 -11.34
CA ARG A 412 11.78 1.45 -11.04
C ARG A 412 12.99 2.37 -10.94
N ASP A 413 13.13 3.31 -11.88
CA ASP A 413 14.22 4.29 -11.86
C ASP A 413 14.16 5.19 -10.62
N ILE A 414 12.97 5.63 -10.22
CA ILE A 414 12.76 6.47 -9.01
C ILE A 414 13.11 5.70 -7.74
N LEU A 415 12.72 4.44 -7.65
CA LEU A 415 13.04 3.57 -6.51
C LEU A 415 14.53 3.25 -6.43
N GLY A 416 15.23 3.26 -7.59
CA GLY A 416 16.66 2.99 -7.67
C GLY A 416 17.04 1.61 -7.11
N ASN A 417 18.28 1.51 -6.61
CA ASN A 417 18.77 0.28 -6.00
C ASN A 417 18.20 0.00 -4.60
N GLU A 418 17.58 0.99 -3.98
CA GLU A 418 17.02 0.90 -2.62
C GLU A 418 15.61 0.28 -2.62
N GLY A 419 14.87 0.45 -3.71
CA GLY A 419 13.53 -0.10 -3.85
C GLY A 419 13.54 -1.50 -4.51
N VAL A 420 13.24 -2.55 -3.76
CA VAL A 420 13.05 -3.89 -4.31
C VAL A 420 11.65 -4.03 -4.89
N ILE A 421 11.53 -4.04 -6.22
CA ILE A 421 10.25 -4.35 -6.86
C ILE A 421 10.04 -5.86 -6.84
N ARG A 422 8.94 -6.29 -6.22
CA ARG A 422 8.42 -7.65 -6.34
C ARG A 422 7.23 -7.64 -7.28
N LYS A 423 7.27 -8.45 -8.32
CA LYS A 423 6.11 -8.71 -9.18
C LYS A 423 5.28 -9.80 -8.53
N TYR A 424 4.03 -9.50 -8.28
CA TYR A 424 3.04 -10.48 -7.86
C TYR A 424 2.33 -10.98 -9.12
N PRO A 425 2.38 -12.28 -9.43
CA PRO A 425 1.72 -12.80 -10.62
C PRO A 425 0.20 -12.59 -10.53
N LYS A 426 -0.41 -12.20 -11.65
CA LYS A 426 -1.88 -12.00 -11.76
C LYS A 426 -2.72 -13.20 -11.31
N PHE A 427 -2.15 -14.41 -11.32
CA PHE A 427 -2.81 -15.61 -10.81
C PHE A 427 -3.17 -15.54 -9.32
N LEU A 428 -2.37 -14.82 -8.52
CA LEU A 428 -2.67 -14.61 -7.10
C LEU A 428 -3.86 -13.67 -6.91
N LEU A 429 -4.14 -12.83 -7.90
CA LEU A 429 -5.25 -11.88 -7.91
C LEU A 429 -6.52 -12.47 -8.54
N GLN A 430 -6.42 -13.52 -9.37
CA GLN A 430 -7.57 -14.15 -10.04
C GLN A 430 -8.15 -15.35 -9.27
N GLY A 431 -7.45 -15.86 -8.26
CA GLY A 431 -7.91 -17.02 -7.48
C GLY A 431 -9.26 -16.83 -6.76
N SER A 432 -9.61 -15.58 -6.45
CA SER A 432 -10.91 -15.22 -5.85
C SER A 432 -12.06 -15.11 -6.85
N ALA A 433 -11.80 -14.96 -8.15
CA ALA A 433 -12.85 -14.80 -9.16
C ALA A 433 -13.37 -16.13 -9.71
N VAL A 434 -12.58 -17.22 -9.63
CA VAL A 434 -12.96 -18.54 -10.18
C VAL A 434 -13.89 -19.33 -9.25
N LEU A 435 -13.98 -18.99 -7.97
CA LEU A 435 -14.82 -19.70 -6.99
C LEU A 435 -16.28 -19.20 -6.90
N ARG A 436 -16.70 -18.23 -7.73
CA ARG A 436 -18.10 -17.76 -7.74
C ARG A 436 -19.02 -18.50 -8.72
N ASN A 437 -18.51 -19.48 -9.47
CA ASN A 437 -19.29 -20.23 -10.47
C ASN A 437 -19.12 -21.76 -10.36
N ILE A 438 -19.00 -22.30 -9.15
CA ILE A 438 -19.24 -23.73 -8.86
C ILE A 438 -20.13 -23.85 -7.62
#